data_eec4fb7894e9cb1dcb39a2368a499a01
#
_entry.id   eec4fb7894e9cb1dcb39a2368a499a01
#
_cell.length_a   1.000
_cell.length_b   1.000
_cell.length_c   1.000
_cell.angle_alpha   90.00
_cell.angle_beta   90.00
_cell.angle_gamma   90.00
#
_symmetry.space_group_name_H-M   'P 1'
#
loop_
_entity.id
_entity.type
_entity.pdbx_description
1 polymer ?
#
loop_
_entity_poly.entity_id
_entity_poly.type
_entity_poly.pdbx_seq_one_letter_code
_entity_poly.pdbx_strand_id
1 'polypeptide(L)'
;MSDEEQEPLTPQVALDQKYMKLALEQAELAAQIGEVPIGAVVVCDGEVVAVAHNRREIDNDPSAHAEFLAIQKASKKLGRWRLSGCTVYVTLEPCLMCAGLMVNARIDRCVFGAFDPKGGATGTLFDVSSDPRLNHEFAVSGGVLAEEASAQLKAFFKERRQVNKL
;
A
#
# COMPACT_ATOMS: atom_id res chain seq x y z
N MET A 1 29.45 -20.64 -4.50
CA MET A 1 29.05 -19.31 -4.97
C MET A 1 27.79 -19.50 -5.79
N SER A 2 26.67 -19.22 -5.20
CA SER A 2 25.41 -19.15 -5.96
C SER A 2 25.38 -17.78 -6.64
N ASP A 3 25.52 -17.77 -7.95
CA ASP A 3 25.14 -16.62 -8.75
C ASP A 3 23.63 -16.51 -8.59
N GLU A 4 23.19 -15.63 -7.67
CA GLU A 4 21.81 -15.16 -7.71
C GLU A 4 21.66 -14.42 -9.03
N GLU A 5 21.16 -15.12 -10.03
CA GLU A 5 20.72 -14.52 -11.28
C GLU A 5 19.63 -13.52 -10.89
N GLN A 6 20.03 -12.24 -10.77
CA GLN A 6 19.07 -11.17 -10.67
C GLN A 6 18.21 -11.20 -11.93
N GLU A 7 16.92 -11.50 -11.78
CA GLU A 7 15.99 -11.40 -12.89
C GLU A 7 16.14 -10.02 -13.54
N PRO A 8 16.25 -9.95 -14.87
CA PRO A 8 16.38 -8.65 -15.53
C PRO A 8 15.16 -7.79 -15.21
N LEU A 9 15.39 -6.52 -14.83
CA LEU A 9 14.34 -5.53 -14.60
C LEU A 9 13.50 -5.37 -15.87
N THR A 10 12.28 -5.92 -15.84
CA THR A 10 11.29 -5.62 -16.87
C THR A 10 10.81 -4.18 -16.73
N PRO A 11 10.29 -3.53 -17.78
CA PRO A 11 9.71 -2.20 -17.67
C PRO A 11 8.64 -2.09 -16.56
N GLN A 12 7.81 -3.12 -16.39
CA GLN A 12 6.77 -3.14 -15.34
C GLN A 12 7.39 -3.19 -13.95
N VAL A 13 8.41 -4.01 -13.73
CA VAL A 13 9.11 -4.10 -12.43
C VAL A 13 9.78 -2.76 -12.11
N ALA A 14 10.39 -2.10 -13.07
CA ALA A 14 11.02 -0.80 -12.88
C ALA A 14 9.98 0.27 -12.49
N LEU A 15 8.81 0.28 -13.13
CA LEU A 15 7.71 1.19 -12.78
C LEU A 15 7.17 0.91 -11.38
N ASP A 16 6.98 -0.36 -11.04
CA ASP A 16 6.50 -0.75 -9.71
C ASP A 16 7.46 -0.30 -8.61
N GLN A 17 8.75 -0.44 -8.82
CA GLN A 17 9.75 0.05 -7.88
C GLN A 17 9.75 1.57 -7.77
N LYS A 18 9.60 2.27 -8.89
CA LYS A 18 9.53 3.74 -8.93
C LYS A 18 8.36 4.26 -8.07
N TYR A 19 7.17 3.72 -8.26
CA TYR A 19 5.99 4.16 -7.53
C TYR A 19 5.99 3.66 -6.09
N MET A 20 6.56 2.47 -5.82
CA MET A 20 6.73 2.00 -4.45
C MET A 20 7.70 2.90 -3.65
N LYS A 21 8.74 3.43 -4.28
CA LYS A 21 9.63 4.42 -3.63
C LYS A 21 8.88 5.67 -3.20
N LEU A 22 7.95 6.16 -4.02
CA LEU A 22 7.08 7.27 -3.63
C LEU A 22 6.18 6.91 -2.44
N ALA A 23 5.65 5.69 -2.42
CA ALA A 23 4.87 5.20 -1.28
C ALA A 23 5.73 5.10 -0.01
N LEU A 24 6.98 4.66 -0.11
CA LEU A 24 7.92 4.61 1.01
C LEU A 24 8.25 6.02 1.54
N GLU A 25 8.33 7.03 0.69
CA GLU A 25 8.48 8.43 1.11
C GLU A 25 7.26 8.90 1.91
N GLN A 26 6.06 8.54 1.50
CA GLN A 26 4.84 8.81 2.26
C GLN A 26 4.84 8.09 3.61
N ALA A 27 5.31 6.85 3.66
CA ALA A 27 5.47 6.11 4.91
C ALA A 27 6.41 6.82 5.88
N GLU A 28 7.51 7.36 5.38
CA GLU A 28 8.44 8.16 6.21
C GLU A 28 7.78 9.41 6.77
N LEU A 29 6.95 10.09 6.01
CA LEU A 29 6.17 11.23 6.51
C LEU A 29 5.23 10.82 7.65
N ALA A 30 4.62 9.64 7.57
CA ALA A 30 3.82 9.09 8.67
C ALA A 30 4.66 8.87 9.92
N ALA A 31 5.84 8.27 9.79
CA ALA A 31 6.75 8.05 10.92
C ALA A 31 7.16 9.36 11.61
N GLN A 32 7.40 10.42 10.83
CA GLN A 32 7.79 11.73 11.34
C GLN A 32 6.72 12.38 12.23
N ILE A 33 5.46 12.05 12.03
CA ILE A 33 4.35 12.55 12.86
C ILE A 33 3.89 11.53 13.92
N GLY A 34 4.65 10.47 14.15
CA GLY A 34 4.35 9.44 15.16
C GLY A 34 3.34 8.38 14.74
N GLU A 35 3.04 8.29 13.47
CA GLU A 35 2.16 7.26 12.90
C GLU A 35 2.94 6.04 12.42
N VAL A 36 2.31 4.89 12.43
CA VAL A 36 2.87 3.68 11.81
C VAL A 36 3.21 3.98 10.35
N PRO A 37 4.46 3.72 9.90
CA PRO A 37 4.93 4.14 8.59
C PRO A 37 4.35 3.29 7.46
N ILE A 38 3.19 3.70 6.99
CA ILE A 38 2.52 3.13 5.83
C ILE A 38 2.19 4.29 4.88
N GLY A 39 2.57 4.13 3.63
CA GLY A 39 2.32 5.10 2.58
C GLY A 39 1.67 4.47 1.37
N ALA A 40 0.93 5.26 0.62
CA ALA A 40 0.24 4.82 -0.58
C ALA A 40 0.24 5.86 -1.69
N VAL A 41 0.20 5.36 -2.92
CA VAL A 41 0.18 6.16 -4.14
C VAL A 41 -0.84 5.53 -5.09
N VAL A 42 -1.68 6.35 -5.70
CA VAL A 42 -2.58 5.91 -6.78
C VAL A 42 -2.08 6.48 -8.10
N VAL A 43 -1.89 5.59 -9.06
CA VAL A 43 -1.42 5.91 -10.42
C VAL A 43 -2.51 5.59 -11.43
N CYS A 44 -2.82 6.51 -12.31
CA CYS A 44 -3.79 6.33 -13.38
C CYS A 44 -3.20 6.84 -14.70
N ASP A 45 -3.18 6.00 -15.74
CA ASP A 45 -2.64 6.34 -17.05
C ASP A 45 -1.20 6.89 -16.99
N GLY A 46 -0.35 6.27 -16.16
CA GLY A 46 1.05 6.65 -15.99
C GLY A 46 1.29 7.91 -15.16
N GLU A 47 0.24 8.48 -14.56
CA GLU A 47 0.34 9.69 -13.72
C GLU A 47 -0.03 9.40 -12.27
N VAL A 48 0.73 9.96 -11.34
CA VAL A 48 0.39 9.94 -9.91
C VAL A 48 -0.77 10.89 -9.68
N VAL A 49 -1.94 10.35 -9.30
CA VAL A 49 -3.15 11.15 -9.06
C VAL A 49 -3.41 11.41 -7.60
N ALA A 50 -2.88 10.58 -6.70
CA ALA A 50 -3.03 10.78 -5.26
C ALA A 50 -1.88 10.13 -4.50
N VAL A 51 -1.52 10.75 -3.39
CA VAL A 51 -0.59 10.20 -2.39
C VAL A 51 -1.19 10.38 -1.01
N ALA A 52 -0.89 9.46 -0.09
CA ALA A 52 -1.33 9.56 1.29
C ALA A 52 -0.45 8.72 2.21
N HIS A 53 -0.48 9.02 3.48
CA HIS A 53 0.14 8.22 4.53
C HIS A 53 -0.86 7.97 5.66
N ASN A 54 -0.56 6.97 6.49
CA ASN A 54 -1.37 6.63 7.65
C ASN A 54 -1.54 7.84 8.59
N ARG A 55 -2.78 8.08 9.02
CA ARG A 55 -3.18 9.16 9.94
C ARG A 55 -4.14 8.68 11.03
N ARG A 56 -4.18 7.37 11.29
CA ARG A 56 -5.17 6.76 12.19
C ARG A 56 -5.20 7.42 13.57
N GLU A 57 -4.03 7.64 14.17
CA GLU A 57 -3.93 8.21 15.52
C GLU A 57 -4.17 9.72 15.50
N ILE A 58 -3.53 10.44 14.59
CA ILE A 58 -3.58 11.91 14.55
C ILE A 58 -4.98 12.42 14.20
N ASP A 59 -5.71 11.73 13.32
CA ASP A 59 -7.08 12.08 12.94
C ASP A 59 -8.12 11.40 13.83
N ASN A 60 -7.69 10.53 14.75
CA ASN A 60 -8.57 9.72 15.58
C ASN A 60 -9.65 9.02 14.73
N ASP A 61 -9.20 8.38 13.64
CA ASP A 61 -10.04 7.80 12.59
C ASP A 61 -9.56 6.39 12.26
N PRO A 62 -10.34 5.34 12.57
CA PRO A 62 -9.96 3.96 12.30
C PRO A 62 -9.89 3.63 10.81
N SER A 63 -10.46 4.45 9.93
CA SER A 63 -10.39 4.27 8.48
C SER A 63 -9.24 5.04 7.82
N ALA A 64 -8.49 5.85 8.56
CA ALA A 64 -7.43 6.71 8.01
C ALA A 64 -6.14 5.94 7.71
N HIS A 65 -6.27 4.82 7.00
CA HIS A 65 -5.16 4.07 6.43
C HIS A 65 -4.66 4.76 5.16
N ALA A 66 -3.37 4.62 4.86
CA ALA A 66 -2.74 5.26 3.71
C ALA A 66 -3.49 5.01 2.40
N GLU A 67 -3.74 3.74 2.06
CA GLU A 67 -4.43 3.36 0.83
C GLU A 67 -5.89 3.82 0.80
N PHE A 68 -6.56 3.79 1.95
CA PHE A 68 -7.94 4.28 2.05
C PHE A 68 -8.02 5.77 1.71
N LEU A 69 -7.15 6.57 2.30
CA LEU A 69 -7.05 8.01 2.05
C LEU A 69 -6.64 8.31 0.61
N ALA A 70 -5.69 7.57 0.06
CA ALA A 70 -5.22 7.75 -1.32
C ALA A 70 -6.34 7.47 -2.33
N ILE A 71 -7.11 6.40 -2.12
CA ILE A 71 -8.26 6.05 -2.98
C ILE A 71 -9.33 7.15 -2.93
N GLN A 72 -9.67 7.65 -1.74
CA GLN A 72 -10.62 8.76 -1.60
C GLN A 72 -10.15 10.01 -2.34
N LYS A 73 -8.88 10.38 -2.20
CA LYS A 73 -8.29 11.53 -2.90
C LYS A 73 -8.31 11.35 -4.41
N ALA A 74 -7.96 10.15 -4.90
CA ALA A 74 -7.97 9.84 -6.33
C ALA A 74 -9.37 9.97 -6.92
N SER A 75 -10.39 9.44 -6.24
CA SER A 75 -11.80 9.54 -6.67
C SER A 75 -12.27 10.99 -6.78
N LYS A 76 -11.93 11.82 -5.81
CA LYS A 76 -12.26 13.26 -5.83
C LYS A 76 -11.54 13.99 -6.95
N LYS A 77 -10.25 13.72 -7.13
CA LYS A 77 -9.45 14.37 -8.18
C LYS A 77 -9.93 14.00 -9.57
N LEU A 78 -10.23 12.72 -9.81
CA LEU A 78 -10.70 12.22 -11.10
C LEU A 78 -12.19 12.49 -11.35
N GLY A 79 -12.94 12.90 -10.33
CA GLY A 79 -14.37 13.17 -10.44
C GLY A 79 -15.21 11.92 -10.67
N ARG A 80 -14.73 10.75 -10.23
CA ARG A 80 -15.43 9.47 -10.39
C ARG A 80 -15.08 8.53 -9.25
N TRP A 81 -16.05 7.72 -8.79
CA TRP A 81 -15.80 6.72 -7.76
C TRP A 81 -15.17 5.43 -8.34
N ARG A 82 -15.46 5.12 -9.59
CA ARG A 82 -14.91 3.95 -10.28
C ARG A 82 -13.50 4.28 -10.77
N LEU A 83 -12.53 3.58 -10.22
CA LEU A 83 -11.12 3.82 -10.50
C LEU A 83 -10.55 2.79 -11.49
N SER A 84 -11.31 2.49 -12.55
CA SER A 84 -10.83 1.70 -13.68
C SER A 84 -9.60 2.39 -14.29
N GLY A 85 -8.58 1.61 -14.64
CA GLY A 85 -7.31 2.13 -15.13
C GLY A 85 -6.33 2.59 -14.04
N CYS A 86 -6.70 2.47 -12.77
CA CYS A 86 -5.84 2.89 -11.66
C CYS A 86 -5.17 1.70 -10.98
N THR A 87 -3.91 1.91 -10.59
CA THR A 87 -3.13 0.99 -9.75
C THR A 87 -2.86 1.67 -8.41
N VAL A 88 -3.06 0.93 -7.33
CA VAL A 88 -2.76 1.38 -5.96
C VAL A 88 -1.46 0.75 -5.49
N TYR A 89 -0.50 1.57 -5.10
CA TYR A 89 0.76 1.15 -4.47
C TYR A 89 0.69 1.45 -2.99
N VAL A 90 1.00 0.48 -2.15
CA VAL A 90 0.99 0.62 -0.69
C VAL A 90 2.15 -0.15 -0.07
N THR A 91 2.78 0.40 0.95
CA THR A 91 4.00 -0.20 1.53
C THR A 91 3.76 -1.45 2.36
N LEU A 92 2.53 -1.64 2.86
CA LEU A 92 2.10 -2.83 3.59
C LEU A 92 0.88 -3.45 2.91
N GLU A 93 0.81 -4.77 2.89
CA GLU A 93 -0.35 -5.50 2.35
C GLU A 93 -1.67 -4.96 2.92
N PRO A 94 -2.68 -4.67 2.09
CA PRO A 94 -3.96 -4.13 2.55
C PRO A 94 -4.70 -5.05 3.52
N CYS A 95 -5.33 -4.45 4.52
CA CYS A 95 -6.27 -5.14 5.42
C CYS A 95 -7.63 -5.38 4.76
N LEU A 96 -8.53 -6.08 5.45
CA LEU A 96 -9.88 -6.35 4.94
C LEU A 96 -10.65 -5.10 4.55
N MET A 97 -10.58 -4.05 5.35
CA MET A 97 -11.26 -2.78 5.07
C MET A 97 -10.76 -2.16 3.77
N CYS A 98 -9.45 -2.07 3.61
CA CYS A 98 -8.84 -1.44 2.43
C CYS A 98 -8.98 -2.30 1.18
N ALA A 99 -8.82 -3.61 1.29
CA ALA A 99 -9.05 -4.53 0.17
C ALA A 99 -10.52 -4.49 -0.28
N GLY A 100 -11.46 -4.40 0.65
CA GLY A 100 -12.88 -4.21 0.35
C GLY A 100 -13.15 -2.89 -0.36
N LEU A 101 -12.50 -1.81 0.04
CA LEU A 101 -12.58 -0.53 -0.66
C LEU A 101 -12.05 -0.63 -2.09
N MET A 102 -10.97 -1.37 -2.31
CA MET A 102 -10.40 -1.61 -3.65
C MET A 102 -11.39 -2.33 -4.57
N VAL A 103 -12.13 -3.30 -4.04
CA VAL A 103 -13.24 -3.94 -4.77
C VAL A 103 -14.32 -2.92 -5.11
N ASN A 104 -14.76 -2.13 -4.12
CA ASN A 104 -15.80 -1.13 -4.32
C ASN A 104 -15.40 -0.07 -5.34
N ALA A 105 -14.14 0.35 -5.32
CA ALA A 105 -13.60 1.35 -6.23
C ALA A 105 -13.30 0.81 -7.63
N ARG A 106 -13.34 -0.51 -7.82
CA ARG A 106 -13.06 -1.16 -9.12
C ARG A 106 -11.67 -0.88 -9.66
N ILE A 107 -10.64 -0.89 -8.80
CA ILE A 107 -9.25 -0.70 -9.23
C ILE A 107 -8.80 -1.84 -10.14
N ASP A 108 -7.81 -1.58 -10.99
CA ASP A 108 -7.22 -2.60 -11.87
C ASP A 108 -6.22 -3.48 -11.13
N ARG A 109 -5.40 -2.88 -10.27
CA ARG A 109 -4.27 -3.58 -9.66
C ARG A 109 -3.87 -2.96 -8.32
N CYS A 110 -3.46 -3.82 -7.38
CA CYS A 110 -2.80 -3.43 -6.14
C CYS A 110 -1.37 -3.97 -6.13
N VAL A 111 -0.42 -3.11 -5.81
CA VAL A 111 0.99 -3.48 -5.61
C VAL A 111 1.35 -3.14 -4.17
N PHE A 112 1.86 -4.11 -3.41
CA PHE A 112 2.25 -3.85 -2.04
C PHE A 112 3.70 -4.25 -1.76
N GLY A 113 4.28 -3.64 -0.72
CA GLY A 113 5.64 -3.93 -0.26
C GLY A 113 5.69 -5.14 0.66
N ALA A 114 5.61 -4.92 1.96
CA ALA A 114 5.70 -5.98 2.97
C ALA A 114 4.40 -6.78 3.06
N PHE A 115 4.52 -8.10 3.26
CA PHE A 115 3.39 -8.98 3.58
C PHE A 115 2.97 -8.76 5.03
N ASP A 116 1.67 -8.86 5.30
CA ASP A 116 1.12 -8.73 6.66
C ASP A 116 0.55 -10.07 7.13
N PRO A 117 1.28 -10.82 7.99
CA PRO A 117 0.82 -12.13 8.48
C PRO A 117 -0.35 -12.04 9.45
N LYS A 118 -0.67 -10.87 9.98
CA LYS A 118 -1.71 -10.65 10.98
C LYS A 118 -2.98 -10.03 10.43
N GLY A 119 -2.91 -9.35 9.30
CA GLY A 119 -4.03 -8.59 8.76
C GLY A 119 -4.15 -8.58 7.25
N GLY A 120 -3.22 -9.19 6.52
CA GLY A 120 -3.19 -9.14 5.06
C GLY A 120 -4.38 -9.80 4.39
N ALA A 121 -5.05 -9.08 3.51
CA ALA A 121 -6.31 -9.50 2.88
C ALA A 121 -6.23 -9.61 1.35
N THR A 122 -5.02 -9.55 0.79
CA THR A 122 -4.77 -9.73 -0.64
C THR A 122 -3.86 -10.94 -0.93
N GLY A 123 -3.95 -11.94 -0.10
CA GLY A 123 -3.28 -13.22 -0.29
C GLY A 123 -2.73 -13.88 0.97
N THR A 124 -2.43 -13.15 2.04
CA THR A 124 -1.74 -13.74 3.21
C THR A 124 -2.69 -14.44 4.18
N LEU A 125 -3.65 -13.74 4.80
CA LEU A 125 -4.69 -14.36 5.64
C LEU A 125 -5.98 -14.60 4.84
N PHE A 126 -6.37 -13.60 4.08
CA PHE A 126 -7.54 -13.62 3.23
C PHE A 126 -7.13 -13.21 1.82
N ASP A 127 -7.92 -13.58 0.83
CA ASP A 127 -7.77 -13.05 -0.52
C ASP A 127 -9.08 -12.49 -1.04
N VAL A 128 -9.27 -11.20 -0.83
CA VAL A 128 -10.45 -10.46 -1.29
C VAL A 128 -10.31 -10.09 -2.77
N SER A 129 -9.07 -10.04 -3.29
CA SER A 129 -8.79 -9.57 -4.65
C SER A 129 -9.33 -10.49 -5.76
N SER A 130 -9.38 -11.79 -5.49
CA SER A 130 -9.73 -12.83 -6.46
C SER A 130 -10.92 -13.71 -6.04
N ASP A 131 -11.73 -13.27 -5.08
CA ASP A 131 -12.91 -14.01 -4.66
C ASP A 131 -14.01 -13.89 -5.72
N PRO A 132 -14.40 -15.01 -6.39
CA PRO A 132 -15.35 -14.96 -7.49
C PRO A 132 -16.77 -14.60 -7.08
N ARG A 133 -17.08 -14.61 -5.77
CA ARG A 133 -18.38 -14.23 -5.24
C ARG A 133 -18.57 -12.72 -5.18
N LEU A 134 -17.49 -11.95 -5.25
CA LEU A 134 -17.51 -10.49 -5.22
C LEU A 134 -17.76 -9.91 -6.62
N ASN A 135 -18.18 -8.65 -6.65
CA ASN A 135 -18.55 -7.97 -7.90
C ASN A 135 -17.37 -7.59 -8.79
N HIS A 136 -16.15 -7.64 -8.25
CA HIS A 136 -14.95 -7.18 -8.95
C HIS A 136 -13.74 -7.96 -8.47
N GLU A 137 -12.85 -8.27 -9.39
CA GLU A 137 -11.52 -8.82 -9.12
C GLU A 137 -10.46 -7.82 -9.56
N PHE A 138 -9.32 -7.79 -8.86
CA PHE A 138 -8.19 -6.97 -9.26
C PHE A 138 -6.89 -7.77 -9.13
N ALA A 139 -5.91 -7.43 -9.98
CA ALA A 139 -4.59 -8.06 -9.94
C ALA A 139 -3.81 -7.61 -8.71
N VAL A 140 -2.96 -8.48 -8.18
CA VAL A 140 -2.11 -8.19 -7.02
C VAL A 140 -0.67 -8.60 -7.32
N SER A 141 0.27 -7.71 -6.97
CA SER A 141 1.70 -8.02 -6.94
C SER A 141 2.25 -7.64 -5.57
N GLY A 142 2.70 -8.61 -4.81
CA GLY A 142 3.27 -8.40 -3.48
C GLY A 142 4.80 -8.52 -3.48
N GLY A 143 5.43 -7.95 -2.44
CA GLY A 143 6.85 -8.08 -2.22
C GLY A 143 7.72 -7.05 -2.95
N VAL A 144 7.14 -6.01 -3.52
CA VAL A 144 7.89 -4.95 -4.20
C VAL A 144 8.56 -4.04 -3.16
N LEU A 145 9.88 -4.04 -3.12
CA LEU A 145 10.69 -3.36 -2.09
C LEU A 145 10.27 -3.74 -0.67
N ALA A 146 9.96 -5.03 -0.47
CA ALA A 146 9.46 -5.55 0.80
C ALA A 146 10.44 -5.35 1.95
N GLU A 147 11.76 -5.47 1.71
CA GLU A 147 12.78 -5.29 2.74
C GLU A 147 12.81 -3.86 3.26
N GLU A 148 12.74 -2.89 2.38
CA GLU A 148 12.71 -1.46 2.72
C GLU A 148 11.44 -1.11 3.51
N ALA A 149 10.28 -1.62 3.08
CA ALA A 149 9.01 -1.43 3.78
C ALA A 149 9.04 -2.06 5.17
N SER A 150 9.54 -3.28 5.29
CA SER A 150 9.70 -3.97 6.58
C SER A 150 10.68 -3.25 7.50
N ALA A 151 11.77 -2.72 6.96
CA ALA A 151 12.77 -1.98 7.74
C ALA A 151 12.18 -0.72 8.37
N GLN A 152 11.34 0.02 7.64
CA GLN A 152 10.64 1.20 8.19
C GLN A 152 9.73 0.82 9.36
N LEU A 153 8.95 -0.24 9.21
CA LEU A 153 8.05 -0.73 10.25
C LEU A 153 8.82 -1.19 11.50
N LYS A 154 9.88 -1.96 11.31
CA LYS A 154 10.72 -2.45 12.41
C LYS A 154 11.39 -1.30 13.16
N ALA A 155 11.93 -0.32 12.45
CA ALA A 155 12.57 0.85 13.05
C ALA A 155 11.57 1.67 13.90
N PHE A 156 10.38 1.88 13.39
CA PHE A 156 9.30 2.59 14.09
C PHE A 156 8.91 1.88 15.40
N PHE A 157 8.64 0.58 15.34
CA PHE A 157 8.21 -0.17 16.54
C PHE A 157 9.34 -0.32 17.55
N LYS A 158 10.59 -0.43 17.10
CA LYS A 158 11.75 -0.45 17.99
C LYS A 158 11.89 0.88 18.75
N GLU A 159 11.77 1.99 18.08
CA GLU A 159 11.81 3.33 18.69
C GLU A 159 10.65 3.52 19.67
N ARG A 160 9.44 3.10 19.30
CA ARG A 160 8.23 3.15 20.14
C ARG A 160 8.42 2.38 21.45
N ARG A 161 8.99 1.17 21.38
CA ARG A 161 9.29 0.36 22.57
C ARG A 161 10.31 1.04 23.50
N GLN A 162 11.29 1.73 22.95
CA GLN A 162 12.29 2.47 23.75
C GLN A 162 11.66 3.66 24.47
N VAL A 163 10.80 4.41 23.82
CA VAL A 163 10.04 5.51 24.41
C VAL A 163 9.14 5.03 25.54
N ASN A 164 8.45 3.90 25.37
CA ASN A 164 7.52 3.35 26.37
C ASN A 164 8.23 2.73 27.59
N LYS A 165 9.55 2.59 27.58
CA LYS A 165 10.37 2.10 28.73
C LYS A 165 10.84 3.21 29.65
N LEU A 166 10.63 4.45 29.29
CA LEU A 166 10.91 5.61 30.14
C LEU A 166 9.70 5.86 31.08
#